data_7bd29da861c2a4ee06a369a5dacc9141
#
_entry.id   7bd29da861c2a4ee06a369a5dacc9141
#
_cell.length_a   1.000
_cell.length_b   1.000
_cell.length_c   1.000
_cell.angle_alpha   90.00
_cell.angle_beta   90.00
_cell.angle_gamma   90.00
#
_symmetry.space_group_name_H-M   'P 1'
#
loop_
_entity.id
_entity.type
_entity.pdbx_description
1 polymer ?
#
loop_
_entity_poly.entity_id
_entity_poly.type
_entity_poly.pdbx_seq_one_letter_code
_entity_poly.pdbx_strand_id
1 'polypeptide(L)'
;MDALFHGLSALALAVFAWGVFERVRFWLRPELQRSPGGVRWRRALSLAVQGVRRLRRPSTLRALFWNGLVQRQLWRESRQRWLMHLSLSWSFAGLFVIGSGGNFLIDLGVPLAKDDHWFAATNDFLGLTLLLGVAIALQRRFLSPKPYVHTVFEDTAILGLLAFLALGGYMVEAARYLKEGTPDGVATYAFLGYPLVRALEPLGADWARAYDALWWLHASSGLGLVAYLPYSKLFHMFASPATIAISAPTVAEEVAAWPQ
;
A
#
# COMPACT_ATOMS: atom_id res chain seq x y z
N MET A 1 -26.02 1.54 -2.17
CA MET A 1 -24.63 1.73 -1.68
C MET A 1 -23.65 1.94 -2.85
N ASP A 2 -23.84 1.25 -3.94
CA ASP A 2 -22.82 1.17 -5.02
C ASP A 2 -22.51 2.49 -5.74
N ALA A 3 -23.52 3.26 -6.15
CA ALA A 3 -23.30 4.51 -6.89
C ALA A 3 -22.55 5.56 -6.06
N LEU A 4 -22.85 5.70 -4.77
CA LEU A 4 -22.15 6.63 -3.87
C LEU A 4 -20.70 6.20 -3.66
N PHE A 5 -20.46 4.92 -3.43
CA PHE A 5 -19.10 4.38 -3.25
C PHE A 5 -18.26 4.57 -4.52
N HIS A 6 -18.81 4.25 -5.69
CA HIS A 6 -18.11 4.48 -6.97
C HIS A 6 -17.82 5.96 -7.23
N GLY A 7 -18.76 6.85 -6.88
CA GLY A 7 -18.55 8.29 -6.95
C GLY A 7 -17.41 8.78 -6.05
N LEU A 8 -17.38 8.33 -4.78
CA LEU A 8 -16.30 8.65 -3.84
C LEU A 8 -14.97 8.05 -4.27
N SER A 9 -14.97 6.83 -4.81
CA SER A 9 -13.77 6.17 -5.34
C SER A 9 -13.20 6.94 -6.53
N ALA A 10 -14.05 7.38 -7.47
CA ALA A 10 -13.65 8.19 -8.60
C ALA A 10 -13.06 9.54 -8.14
N LEU A 11 -13.66 10.18 -7.14
CA LEU A 11 -13.15 11.41 -6.55
C LEU A 11 -11.77 11.20 -5.89
N ALA A 12 -11.63 10.16 -5.07
CA ALA A 12 -10.37 9.83 -4.41
C ALA A 12 -9.25 9.56 -5.42
N LEU A 13 -9.55 8.81 -6.49
CA LEU A 13 -8.61 8.55 -7.59
C LEU A 13 -8.27 9.82 -8.39
N ALA A 14 -9.22 10.73 -8.60
CA ALA A 14 -8.96 12.02 -9.25
C ALA A 14 -8.02 12.89 -8.40
N VAL A 15 -8.25 12.97 -7.08
CA VAL A 15 -7.37 13.69 -6.15
C VAL A 15 -5.98 13.04 -6.11
N PHE A 16 -5.89 11.72 -6.06
CA PHE A 16 -4.63 10.98 -6.14
C PHE A 16 -3.89 11.30 -7.45
N ALA A 17 -4.55 11.17 -8.58
CA ALA A 17 -3.95 11.43 -9.90
C ALA A 17 -3.44 12.88 -10.02
N TRP A 18 -4.22 13.83 -9.53
CA TRP A 18 -3.81 15.23 -9.47
C TRP A 18 -2.55 15.42 -8.60
N GLY A 19 -2.54 14.86 -7.42
CA GLY A 19 -1.37 14.94 -6.52
C GLY A 19 -0.12 14.31 -7.12
N VAL A 20 -0.24 13.14 -7.77
CA VAL A 20 0.86 12.52 -8.52
C VAL A 20 1.34 13.43 -9.66
N PHE A 21 0.41 13.99 -10.43
CA PHE A 21 0.73 14.93 -11.51
C PHE A 21 1.53 16.13 -11.00
N GLU A 22 1.11 16.77 -9.90
CA GLU A 22 1.83 17.90 -9.31
C GLU A 22 3.23 17.51 -8.82
N ARG A 23 3.40 16.31 -8.22
CA ARG A 23 4.72 15.80 -7.79
C ARG A 23 5.65 15.56 -8.99
N VAL A 24 5.13 14.90 -10.02
CA VAL A 24 5.90 14.64 -11.25
C VAL A 24 6.25 15.96 -11.96
N ARG A 25 5.30 16.88 -12.09
CA ARG A 25 5.52 18.21 -12.66
C ARG A 25 6.60 18.97 -11.90
N PHE A 26 6.60 18.91 -10.57
CA PHE A 26 7.64 19.53 -9.74
C PHE A 26 9.02 18.93 -10.00
N TRP A 27 9.14 17.62 -10.08
CA TRP A 27 10.43 16.95 -10.36
C TRP A 27 10.95 17.22 -11.76
N LEU A 28 10.07 17.37 -12.74
CA LEU A 28 10.45 17.67 -14.12
C LEU A 28 10.71 19.15 -14.37
N ARG A 29 10.41 20.04 -13.42
CA ARG A 29 10.59 21.49 -13.57
C ARG A 29 11.97 21.89 -14.10
N PRO A 30 13.09 21.44 -13.54
CA PRO A 30 14.42 21.86 -14.00
C PRO A 30 14.68 21.46 -15.45
N GLU A 31 14.24 20.29 -15.87
CA GLU A 31 14.39 19.79 -17.24
C GLU A 31 13.49 20.51 -18.23
N LEU A 32 12.25 20.79 -17.82
CA LEU A 32 11.28 21.49 -18.67
C LEU A 32 11.59 22.98 -18.82
N GLN A 33 12.19 23.62 -17.81
CA GLN A 33 12.59 25.04 -17.88
C GLN A 33 13.76 25.27 -18.84
N ARG A 34 14.66 24.29 -18.99
CA ARG A 34 15.78 24.31 -19.93
C ARG A 34 15.33 24.15 -21.38
N SER A 35 14.08 23.77 -21.63
CA SER A 35 13.53 23.51 -22.96
C SER A 35 12.73 24.70 -23.49
N PRO A 36 12.87 25.11 -24.76
CA PRO A 36 12.02 26.10 -25.39
C PRO A 36 10.53 25.75 -25.26
N GLY A 37 9.66 26.76 -25.11
CA GLY A 37 8.24 26.56 -24.77
C GLY A 37 7.48 25.61 -25.67
N GLY A 38 7.73 25.58 -26.98
CA GLY A 38 7.07 24.69 -27.95
C GLY A 38 7.55 23.24 -27.93
N VAL A 39 8.62 22.93 -27.16
CA VAL A 39 9.23 21.57 -27.11
C VAL A 39 9.00 20.87 -25.78
N ARG A 40 8.44 21.55 -24.79
CA ARG A 40 8.29 21.03 -23.42
C ARG A 40 7.54 19.71 -23.35
N TRP A 41 6.42 19.56 -24.05
CA TRP A 41 5.64 18.33 -24.05
C TRP A 41 6.39 17.16 -24.72
N ARG A 42 7.14 17.43 -25.82
CA ARG A 42 7.98 16.42 -26.48
C ARG A 42 9.09 15.94 -25.55
N ARG A 43 9.68 16.86 -24.78
CA ARG A 43 10.69 16.51 -23.78
C ARG A 43 10.10 15.68 -22.66
N ALA A 44 8.95 16.05 -22.10
CA ALA A 44 8.24 15.26 -21.09
C ALA A 44 7.93 13.84 -21.59
N LEU A 45 7.41 13.71 -22.83
CA LEU A 45 7.16 12.42 -23.45
C LEU A 45 8.45 11.61 -23.66
N SER A 46 9.52 12.23 -24.11
CA SER A 46 10.81 11.56 -24.28
C SER A 46 11.36 11.03 -22.96
N LEU A 47 11.23 11.79 -21.87
CA LEU A 47 11.64 11.34 -20.52
C LEU A 47 10.79 10.17 -20.04
N ALA A 48 9.47 10.22 -20.27
CA ALA A 48 8.57 9.12 -19.95
C ALA A 48 8.93 7.84 -20.72
N VAL A 49 9.15 7.96 -22.06
CA VAL A 49 9.57 6.82 -22.89
C VAL A 49 10.94 6.27 -22.45
N GLN A 50 11.88 7.13 -22.11
CA GLN A 50 13.19 6.70 -21.59
C GLN A 50 13.03 5.96 -20.25
N GLY A 51 12.15 6.46 -19.36
CA GLY A 51 11.80 5.78 -18.10
C GLY A 51 11.26 4.38 -18.34
N VAL A 52 10.27 4.22 -19.23
CA VAL A 52 9.70 2.92 -19.59
C VAL A 52 10.75 1.98 -20.21
N ARG A 53 11.63 2.51 -21.09
CA ARG A 53 12.73 1.71 -21.66
C ARG A 53 13.73 1.25 -20.60
N ARG A 54 14.01 2.09 -19.59
CA ARG A 54 14.85 1.70 -18.45
C ARG A 54 14.25 0.57 -17.63
N LEU A 55 12.94 0.59 -17.39
CA LEU A 55 12.23 -0.49 -16.68
C LEU A 55 12.38 -1.87 -17.34
N ARG A 56 12.63 -1.92 -18.65
CA ARG A 56 12.86 -3.18 -19.39
C ARG A 56 14.30 -3.71 -19.29
N ARG A 57 15.23 -2.97 -18.69
CA ARG A 57 16.62 -3.41 -18.57
C ARG A 57 16.76 -4.44 -17.44
N PRO A 58 17.50 -5.55 -17.66
CA PRO A 58 17.72 -6.56 -16.61
C PRO A 58 18.37 -5.98 -15.34
N SER A 59 19.32 -5.05 -15.49
CA SER A 59 19.96 -4.35 -14.35
C SER A 59 18.94 -3.56 -13.52
N THR A 60 18.02 -2.85 -14.16
CA THR A 60 16.94 -2.12 -13.48
C THR A 60 15.99 -3.07 -12.76
N LEU A 61 15.56 -4.14 -13.41
CA LEU A 61 14.70 -5.16 -12.79
C LEU A 61 15.39 -5.81 -11.59
N ARG A 62 16.67 -6.14 -11.72
CA ARG A 62 17.48 -6.68 -10.62
C ARG A 62 17.59 -5.67 -9.46
N ALA A 63 17.85 -4.40 -9.76
CA ALA A 63 17.91 -3.34 -8.75
C ALA A 63 16.55 -3.15 -8.03
N LEU A 64 15.43 -3.13 -8.77
CA LEU A 64 14.08 -3.04 -8.21
C LEU A 64 13.75 -4.25 -7.36
N PHE A 65 14.11 -5.46 -7.78
CA PHE A 65 13.91 -6.66 -6.99
C PHE A 65 14.68 -6.60 -5.67
N TRP A 66 16.00 -6.39 -5.71
CA TRP A 66 16.83 -6.45 -4.51
C TRP A 66 16.67 -5.23 -3.59
N ASN A 67 16.56 -4.02 -4.13
CA ASN A 67 16.51 -2.80 -3.33
C ASN A 67 15.09 -2.27 -3.14
N GLY A 68 14.15 -2.55 -4.06
CA GLY A 68 12.75 -2.18 -3.93
C GLY A 68 11.94 -3.22 -3.15
N LEU A 69 11.88 -4.46 -3.66
CA LEU A 69 11.05 -5.52 -3.05
C LEU A 69 11.72 -6.16 -1.83
N VAL A 70 12.94 -6.69 -1.98
CA VAL A 70 13.67 -7.36 -0.87
C VAL A 70 14.22 -6.36 0.13
N GLN A 71 14.44 -5.11 -0.29
CA GLN A 71 14.95 -4.01 0.54
C GLN A 71 16.32 -4.35 1.18
N ARG A 72 17.20 -4.95 0.37
CA ARG A 72 18.50 -5.48 0.78
C ARG A 72 19.36 -4.46 1.54
N GLN A 73 19.27 -3.18 1.18
CA GLN A 73 20.02 -2.12 1.86
C GLN A 73 19.58 -1.97 3.32
N LEU A 74 18.26 -1.97 3.58
CA LEU A 74 17.74 -1.92 4.95
C LEU A 74 18.12 -3.15 5.77
N TRP A 75 18.15 -4.34 5.15
CA TRP A 75 18.61 -5.57 5.80
C TRP A 75 20.08 -5.43 6.27
N ARG A 76 20.95 -4.86 5.45
CA ARG A 76 22.37 -4.67 5.78
C ARG A 76 22.58 -3.63 6.89
N GLU A 77 21.72 -2.60 6.94
CA GLU A 77 21.82 -1.56 7.95
C GLU A 77 21.25 -1.99 9.31
N SER A 78 20.05 -2.61 9.32
CA SER A 78 19.36 -3.02 10.53
C SER A 78 18.24 -4.01 10.22
N ARG A 79 18.35 -5.23 10.78
CA ARG A 79 17.30 -6.25 10.63
C ARG A 79 15.94 -5.81 11.18
N GLN A 80 15.92 -5.06 12.30
CA GLN A 80 14.68 -4.54 12.88
C GLN A 80 14.02 -3.49 11.96
N ARG A 81 14.81 -2.58 11.37
CA ARG A 81 14.29 -1.61 10.39
C ARG A 81 13.78 -2.30 9.15
N TRP A 82 14.51 -3.29 8.68
CA TRP A 82 14.10 -4.09 7.53
C TRP A 82 12.79 -4.82 7.78
N LEU A 83 12.67 -5.55 8.89
CA LEU A 83 11.44 -6.29 9.24
C LEU A 83 10.25 -5.34 9.36
N MET A 84 10.41 -4.24 10.09
CA MET A 84 9.38 -3.20 10.21
C MET A 84 8.92 -2.68 8.84
N HIS A 85 9.88 -2.28 8.00
CA HIS A 85 9.56 -1.66 6.72
C HIS A 85 8.99 -2.67 5.72
N LEU A 86 9.53 -3.90 5.70
CA LEU A 86 9.02 -4.97 4.85
C LEU A 86 7.58 -5.34 5.24
N SER A 87 7.32 -5.50 6.55
CA SER A 87 5.98 -5.79 7.08
C SER A 87 4.98 -4.69 6.69
N LEU A 88 5.35 -3.41 6.83
CA LEU A 88 4.49 -2.30 6.44
C LEU A 88 4.26 -2.26 4.92
N SER A 89 5.33 -2.31 4.12
CA SER A 89 5.24 -2.09 2.68
C SER A 89 4.56 -3.25 1.93
N TRP A 90 4.90 -4.49 2.26
CA TRP A 90 4.32 -5.65 1.59
C TRP A 90 2.88 -5.89 2.00
N SER A 91 2.58 -5.72 3.30
CA SER A 91 1.20 -5.89 3.76
C SER A 91 0.29 -4.80 3.24
N PHE A 92 0.73 -3.53 3.25
CA PHE A 92 -0.04 -2.45 2.67
C PHE A 92 -0.30 -2.66 1.18
N ALA A 93 0.74 -2.97 0.39
CA ALA A 93 0.60 -3.23 -1.03
C ALA A 93 -0.28 -4.46 -1.31
N GLY A 94 -0.08 -5.55 -0.56
CA GLY A 94 -0.86 -6.78 -0.70
C GLY A 94 -2.34 -6.57 -0.36
N LEU A 95 -2.66 -5.94 0.76
CA LEU A 95 -4.04 -5.62 1.14
C LEU A 95 -4.71 -4.68 0.13
N PHE A 96 -3.97 -3.71 -0.41
CA PHE A 96 -4.49 -2.83 -1.44
C PHE A 96 -4.80 -3.59 -2.73
N VAL A 97 -3.89 -4.46 -3.19
CA VAL A 97 -4.08 -5.25 -4.42
C VAL A 97 -5.19 -6.28 -4.25
N ILE A 98 -5.18 -7.03 -3.13
CA ILE A 98 -6.17 -8.11 -2.89
C ILE A 98 -7.52 -7.51 -2.48
N GLY A 99 -7.54 -6.60 -1.52
CA GLY A 99 -8.77 -5.99 -1.03
C GLY A 99 -9.43 -5.09 -2.07
N SER A 100 -8.78 -4.02 -2.48
CA SER A 100 -9.36 -3.07 -3.44
C SER A 100 -9.34 -3.60 -4.87
N GLY A 101 -8.22 -4.18 -5.31
CA GLY A 101 -8.06 -4.72 -6.65
C GLY A 101 -8.91 -5.96 -6.87
N GLY A 102 -8.98 -6.88 -5.90
CA GLY A 102 -9.83 -8.08 -5.97
C GLY A 102 -11.31 -7.72 -6.06
N ASN A 103 -11.79 -6.79 -5.23
CA ASN A 103 -13.17 -6.30 -5.32
C ASN A 103 -13.47 -5.67 -6.68
N PHE A 104 -12.56 -4.84 -7.20
CA PHE A 104 -12.71 -4.25 -8.53
C PHE A 104 -12.80 -5.32 -9.64
N LEU A 105 -12.00 -6.39 -9.56
CA LEU A 105 -12.07 -7.50 -10.51
C LEU A 105 -13.39 -8.27 -10.41
N ILE A 106 -13.91 -8.47 -9.18
CA ILE A 106 -15.24 -9.08 -8.96
C ILE A 106 -16.32 -8.22 -9.61
N ASP A 107 -16.27 -6.91 -9.43
CA ASP A 107 -17.23 -5.96 -10.04
C ASP A 107 -17.17 -5.97 -11.59
N LEU A 108 -16.01 -6.31 -12.16
CA LEU A 108 -15.82 -6.53 -13.60
C LEU A 108 -16.27 -7.93 -14.07
N GLY A 109 -16.80 -8.77 -13.19
CA GLY A 109 -17.30 -10.12 -13.53
C GLY A 109 -16.20 -11.20 -13.57
N VAL A 110 -15.00 -10.94 -13.03
CA VAL A 110 -13.99 -11.99 -12.88
C VAL A 110 -14.47 -12.97 -11.80
N PRO A 111 -14.43 -14.29 -12.02
CA PRO A 111 -14.93 -15.30 -11.08
C PRO A 111 -13.97 -15.48 -9.88
N LEU A 112 -13.89 -14.47 -9.06
CA LEU A 112 -13.20 -14.46 -7.76
C LEU A 112 -14.27 -14.41 -6.67
N ALA A 113 -14.13 -15.22 -5.63
CA ALA A 113 -15.00 -15.18 -4.47
C ALA A 113 -14.26 -14.63 -3.25
N LYS A 114 -14.89 -13.70 -2.55
CA LYS A 114 -14.36 -13.17 -1.27
C LYS A 114 -14.24 -14.26 -0.20
N ASP A 115 -15.01 -15.33 -0.37
CA ASP A 115 -15.07 -16.46 0.56
C ASP A 115 -14.13 -17.60 0.17
N ASP A 116 -13.29 -17.41 -0.86
CA ASP A 116 -12.23 -18.34 -1.18
C ASP A 116 -11.22 -18.44 -0.02
N HIS A 117 -10.86 -19.65 0.35
CA HIS A 117 -9.97 -19.94 1.48
C HIS A 117 -8.63 -19.18 1.40
N TRP A 118 -8.05 -19.11 0.20
CA TRP A 118 -6.81 -18.38 -0.02
C TRP A 118 -6.96 -16.87 0.21
N PHE A 119 -8.14 -16.31 -0.12
CA PHE A 119 -8.42 -14.88 0.04
C PHE A 119 -8.49 -14.52 1.53
N ALA A 120 -9.29 -15.26 2.32
CA ALA A 120 -9.41 -15.07 3.75
C ALA A 120 -8.05 -15.24 4.46
N ALA A 121 -7.33 -16.35 4.19
CA ALA A 121 -6.03 -16.62 4.81
C ALA A 121 -4.99 -15.52 4.48
N THR A 122 -4.96 -15.07 3.21
CA THR A 122 -4.01 -14.04 2.79
C THR A 122 -4.35 -12.68 3.40
N ASN A 123 -5.64 -12.34 3.47
CA ASN A 123 -6.10 -11.09 4.08
C ASN A 123 -5.73 -11.05 5.57
N ASP A 124 -6.00 -12.12 6.30
CA ASP A 124 -5.64 -12.26 7.71
C ASP A 124 -4.12 -12.18 7.93
N PHE A 125 -3.35 -12.88 7.12
CA PHE A 125 -1.88 -12.86 7.22
C PHE A 125 -1.31 -11.46 6.96
N LEU A 126 -1.78 -10.77 5.91
CA LEU A 126 -1.31 -9.44 5.57
C LEU A 126 -1.73 -8.41 6.61
N GLY A 127 -2.96 -8.49 7.12
CA GLY A 127 -3.44 -7.62 8.19
C GLY A 127 -2.62 -7.77 9.48
N LEU A 128 -2.36 -9.01 9.90
CA LEU A 128 -1.49 -9.30 11.05
C LEU A 128 -0.07 -8.78 10.85
N THR A 129 0.49 -9.02 9.67
CA THR A 129 1.85 -8.55 9.33
C THR A 129 1.92 -7.01 9.29
N LEU A 130 0.86 -6.34 8.83
CA LEU A 130 0.76 -4.87 8.89
C LEU A 130 0.77 -4.37 10.34
N LEU A 131 -0.04 -4.99 11.20
CA LEU A 131 -0.09 -4.64 12.63
C LEU A 131 1.26 -4.88 13.33
N LEU A 132 1.96 -5.96 12.98
CA LEU A 132 3.32 -6.21 13.45
C LEU A 132 4.28 -5.09 13.03
N GLY A 133 4.22 -4.67 11.77
CA GLY A 133 5.01 -3.55 11.27
C GLY A 133 4.73 -2.24 12.02
N VAL A 134 3.45 -1.94 12.25
CA VAL A 134 3.03 -0.78 13.06
C VAL A 134 3.54 -0.90 14.49
N ALA A 135 3.39 -2.06 15.14
CA ALA A 135 3.86 -2.27 16.51
C ALA A 135 5.37 -2.05 16.65
N ILE A 136 6.17 -2.59 15.72
CA ILE A 136 7.62 -2.35 15.68
C ILE A 136 7.93 -0.87 15.46
N ALA A 137 7.19 -0.17 14.60
CA ALA A 137 7.38 1.25 14.35
C ALA A 137 7.08 2.09 15.60
N LEU A 138 5.98 1.81 16.29
CA LEU A 138 5.61 2.47 17.53
C LEU A 138 6.61 2.17 18.66
N GLN A 139 7.01 0.90 18.82
CA GLN A 139 8.02 0.48 19.80
C GLN A 139 9.33 1.27 19.60
N ARG A 140 9.79 1.42 18.37
CA ARG A 140 11.03 2.15 18.06
C ARG A 140 10.93 3.65 18.32
N ARG A 141 9.74 4.24 18.18
CA ARG A 141 9.52 5.67 18.36
C ARG A 141 9.32 6.04 19.82
N PHE A 142 8.57 5.25 20.57
CA PHE A 142 8.12 5.59 21.91
C PHE A 142 8.81 4.81 23.03
N LEU A 143 9.14 3.52 22.79
CA LEU A 143 9.76 2.67 23.80
C LEU A 143 11.29 2.59 23.69
N SER A 144 11.83 2.83 22.51
CA SER A 144 13.29 2.80 22.27
C SER A 144 13.71 3.97 21.37
N PRO A 145 13.45 5.22 21.80
CA PRO A 145 13.72 6.38 20.98
C PRO A 145 15.21 6.50 20.65
N LYS A 146 15.52 6.82 19.41
CA LYS A 146 16.89 7.07 18.96
C LYS A 146 17.09 8.58 18.77
N PRO A 147 18.26 9.14 19.14
CA PRO A 147 18.50 10.59 19.06
C PRO A 147 18.32 11.20 17.67
N TYR A 148 18.46 10.40 16.63
CA TYR A 148 18.34 10.81 15.22
C TYR A 148 16.94 10.56 14.63
N VAL A 149 15.98 10.06 15.41
CA VAL A 149 14.60 9.82 14.94
C VAL A 149 13.72 10.94 15.46
N HIS A 150 13.49 11.95 14.62
CA HIS A 150 12.52 13.00 14.92
C HIS A 150 11.13 12.53 14.51
N THR A 151 10.26 12.35 15.50
CA THR A 151 8.86 11.97 15.29
C THR A 151 8.02 13.22 15.16
N VAL A 152 7.36 13.41 14.02
CA VAL A 152 6.36 14.46 13.82
C VAL A 152 4.96 13.84 13.88
N PHE A 153 3.95 14.69 14.13
CA PHE A 153 2.55 14.26 14.26
C PHE A 153 2.09 13.41 13.06
N GLU A 154 2.46 13.80 11.83
CA GLU A 154 2.11 13.06 10.60
C GLU A 154 2.55 11.59 10.65
N ASP A 155 3.75 11.31 11.16
CA ASP A 155 4.27 9.94 11.24
C ASP A 155 3.41 9.06 12.14
N THR A 156 2.96 9.60 13.28
CA THR A 156 2.12 8.88 14.24
C THR A 156 0.69 8.74 13.71
N ALA A 157 0.17 9.79 13.06
CA ALA A 157 -1.15 9.77 12.44
C ALA A 157 -1.24 8.72 11.32
N ILE A 158 -0.22 8.62 10.47
CA ILE A 158 -0.17 7.58 9.43
C ILE A 158 -0.13 6.18 10.03
N LEU A 159 0.71 5.93 11.05
CA LEU A 159 0.75 4.62 11.71
C LEU A 159 -0.58 4.29 12.39
N GLY A 160 -1.21 5.27 13.03
CA GLY A 160 -2.54 5.13 13.62
C GLY A 160 -3.61 4.81 12.57
N LEU A 161 -3.58 5.47 11.43
CA LEU A 161 -4.51 5.20 10.32
C LEU A 161 -4.30 3.80 9.73
N LEU A 162 -3.04 3.36 9.55
CA LEU A 162 -2.76 2.00 9.08
C LEU A 162 -3.23 0.93 10.06
N ALA A 163 -3.01 1.14 11.37
CA ALA A 163 -3.54 0.25 12.41
C ALA A 163 -5.07 0.23 12.41
N PHE A 164 -5.69 1.41 12.32
CA PHE A 164 -7.15 1.55 12.24
C PHE A 164 -7.74 0.82 11.03
N LEU A 165 -7.12 0.93 9.86
CA LEU A 165 -7.56 0.22 8.67
C LEU A 165 -7.39 -1.29 8.81
N ALA A 166 -6.28 -1.78 9.37
CA ALA A 166 -6.08 -3.21 9.58
C ALA A 166 -7.09 -3.79 10.57
N LEU A 167 -7.26 -3.16 11.73
CA LEU A 167 -8.23 -3.59 12.75
C LEU A 167 -9.68 -3.44 12.25
N GLY A 168 -9.97 -2.34 11.56
CA GLY A 168 -11.26 -2.10 10.94
C GLY A 168 -11.61 -3.14 9.88
N GLY A 169 -10.63 -3.59 9.10
CA GLY A 169 -10.80 -4.68 8.13
C GLY A 169 -11.29 -5.98 8.80
N TYR A 170 -10.63 -6.40 9.90
CA TYR A 170 -11.07 -7.56 10.67
C TYR A 170 -12.47 -7.39 11.28
N MET A 171 -12.79 -6.18 11.76
CA MET A 171 -14.13 -5.89 12.29
C MET A 171 -15.20 -5.95 11.19
N VAL A 172 -14.91 -5.44 10.00
CA VAL A 172 -15.82 -5.53 8.84
C VAL A 172 -16.03 -6.99 8.43
N GLU A 173 -14.95 -7.78 8.37
CA GLU A 173 -15.02 -9.20 8.05
C GLU A 173 -15.85 -9.98 9.08
N ALA A 174 -15.57 -9.79 10.37
CA ALA A 174 -16.33 -10.44 11.44
C ALA A 174 -17.81 -10.04 11.43
N ALA A 175 -18.11 -8.75 11.25
CA ALA A 175 -19.49 -8.28 11.15
C ALA A 175 -20.22 -8.84 9.92
N ARG A 176 -19.51 -9.04 8.79
CA ARG A 176 -20.06 -9.70 7.61
C ARG A 176 -20.45 -11.15 7.91
N TYR A 177 -19.57 -11.91 8.53
CA TYR A 177 -19.85 -13.30 8.90
C TYR A 177 -21.00 -13.41 9.91
N LEU A 178 -21.11 -12.48 10.85
CA LEU A 178 -22.22 -12.44 11.80
C LEU A 178 -23.56 -12.05 11.16
N LYS A 179 -23.52 -11.23 10.09
CA LYS A 179 -24.71 -10.82 9.32
C LYS A 179 -25.17 -11.89 8.34
N GLU A 180 -24.25 -12.51 7.60
CA GLU A 180 -24.52 -13.36 6.44
C GLU A 180 -24.39 -14.86 6.75
N GLY A 181 -23.78 -15.18 7.87
CA GLY A 181 -23.31 -16.53 8.22
C GLY A 181 -21.88 -16.77 7.70
N THR A 182 -21.15 -17.59 8.41
CA THR A 182 -19.79 -18.00 8.01
C THR A 182 -19.89 -19.12 6.97
N PRO A 183 -19.34 -18.92 5.75
CA PRO A 183 -19.34 -19.97 4.74
C PRO A 183 -18.57 -21.23 5.21
N ASP A 184 -18.99 -22.40 4.73
CA ASP A 184 -18.33 -23.67 5.06
C ASP A 184 -16.84 -23.64 4.71
N GLY A 185 -16.01 -24.07 5.66
CA GLY A 185 -14.57 -24.14 5.50
C GLY A 185 -13.78 -22.84 5.70
N VAL A 186 -14.39 -21.66 5.53
CA VAL A 186 -13.69 -20.36 5.69
C VAL A 186 -13.23 -20.17 7.13
N ALA A 187 -14.01 -20.66 8.11
CA ALA A 187 -13.64 -20.64 9.53
C ALA A 187 -12.25 -21.21 9.84
N THR A 188 -11.77 -22.16 9.03
CA THR A 188 -10.44 -22.78 9.20
C THR A 188 -9.32 -21.88 8.70
N TYR A 189 -9.59 -20.99 7.76
CA TYR A 189 -8.60 -20.17 7.07
C TYR A 189 -8.63 -18.70 7.51
N ALA A 190 -9.79 -18.21 7.97
CA ALA A 190 -9.94 -16.89 8.61
C ALA A 190 -9.47 -16.97 10.08
N PHE A 191 -8.17 -17.15 10.26
CA PHE A 191 -7.59 -17.50 11.58
C PHE A 191 -7.59 -16.36 12.59
N LEU A 192 -7.84 -15.11 12.17
CA LEU A 192 -8.10 -13.94 13.02
C LEU A 192 -9.56 -13.48 12.91
N GLY A 193 -10.11 -13.42 11.72
CA GLY A 193 -11.49 -13.03 11.49
C GLY A 193 -12.49 -13.93 12.22
N TYR A 194 -12.35 -15.25 12.11
CA TYR A 194 -13.28 -16.19 12.73
C TYR A 194 -13.25 -16.22 14.27
N PRO A 195 -12.09 -16.25 14.97
CA PRO A 195 -12.06 -16.06 16.42
C PRO A 195 -12.74 -14.77 16.88
N LEU A 196 -12.63 -13.70 16.09
CA LEU A 196 -13.32 -12.43 16.38
C LEU A 196 -14.85 -12.58 16.25
N VAL A 197 -15.34 -13.32 15.25
CA VAL A 197 -16.76 -13.70 15.13
C VAL A 197 -17.24 -14.37 16.43
N ARG A 198 -16.52 -15.39 16.91
CA ARG A 198 -16.88 -16.11 18.14
C ARG A 198 -16.89 -15.23 19.39
N ALA A 199 -16.00 -14.26 19.45
CA ALA A 199 -15.93 -13.30 20.55
C ALA A 199 -17.06 -12.27 20.53
N LEU A 200 -17.54 -11.87 19.34
CA LEU A 200 -18.56 -10.85 19.15
C LEU A 200 -19.99 -11.42 19.12
N GLU A 201 -20.16 -12.67 18.71
CA GLU A 201 -21.47 -13.33 18.60
C GLU A 201 -22.35 -13.20 19.87
N PRO A 202 -21.79 -13.39 21.10
CA PRO A 202 -22.58 -13.30 22.32
C PRO A 202 -23.13 -11.90 22.64
N LEU A 203 -22.64 -10.85 21.97
CA LEU A 203 -23.11 -9.49 22.20
C LEU A 203 -24.54 -9.27 21.68
N GLY A 204 -25.07 -10.13 20.81
CA GLY A 204 -26.43 -10.06 20.29
C GLY A 204 -26.79 -8.73 19.60
N ALA A 205 -25.78 -8.06 19.00
CA ALA A 205 -25.97 -6.77 18.36
C ALA A 205 -26.71 -6.90 17.01
N ASP A 206 -27.25 -5.79 16.50
CA ASP A 206 -27.75 -5.70 15.12
C ASP A 206 -26.56 -5.66 14.14
N TRP A 207 -26.08 -6.86 13.79
CA TRP A 207 -24.90 -7.01 12.94
C TRP A 207 -25.12 -6.52 11.53
N ALA A 208 -26.36 -6.42 11.05
CA ALA A 208 -26.66 -5.85 9.74
C ALA A 208 -26.32 -4.35 9.71
N ARG A 209 -26.79 -3.60 10.71
CA ARG A 209 -26.47 -2.17 10.85
C ARG A 209 -24.99 -1.94 11.20
N ALA A 210 -24.44 -2.77 12.09
CA ALA A 210 -23.04 -2.68 12.47
C ALA A 210 -22.10 -2.88 11.27
N TYR A 211 -22.37 -3.89 10.44
CA TYR A 211 -21.64 -4.12 9.20
C TYR A 211 -21.67 -2.90 8.28
N ASP A 212 -22.84 -2.36 8.00
CA ASP A 212 -22.98 -1.22 7.10
C ASP A 212 -22.21 0.01 7.61
N ALA A 213 -22.27 0.29 8.91
CA ALA A 213 -21.54 1.39 9.53
C ALA A 213 -20.02 1.17 9.50
N LEU A 214 -19.57 -0.02 9.88
CA LEU A 214 -18.13 -0.39 9.88
C LEU A 214 -17.57 -0.39 8.47
N TRP A 215 -18.32 -0.90 7.50
CA TRP A 215 -17.93 -0.92 6.10
C TRP A 215 -17.73 0.50 5.56
N TRP A 216 -18.69 1.40 5.78
CA TRP A 216 -18.56 2.79 5.36
C TRP A 216 -17.41 3.51 6.03
N LEU A 217 -17.22 3.30 7.32
CA LEU A 217 -16.11 3.89 8.07
C LEU A 217 -14.76 3.40 7.54
N HIS A 218 -14.62 2.10 7.31
CA HIS A 218 -13.40 1.49 6.77
C HIS A 218 -13.15 1.95 5.32
N ALA A 219 -14.14 1.86 4.44
CA ALA A 219 -14.04 2.22 3.05
C ALA A 219 -13.71 3.70 2.85
N SER A 220 -14.41 4.61 3.55
CA SER A 220 -14.14 6.05 3.45
C SER A 220 -12.76 6.42 4.00
N SER A 221 -12.31 5.76 5.06
CA SER A 221 -10.94 5.94 5.60
C SER A 221 -9.87 5.46 4.60
N GLY A 222 -10.11 4.32 3.94
CA GLY A 222 -9.25 3.80 2.89
C GLY A 222 -9.19 4.73 1.67
N LEU A 223 -10.33 5.23 1.20
CA LEU A 223 -10.39 6.21 0.11
C LEU A 223 -9.71 7.52 0.50
N GLY A 224 -9.88 7.99 1.74
CA GLY A 224 -9.18 9.14 2.29
C GLY A 224 -7.66 8.95 2.27
N LEU A 225 -7.19 7.77 2.67
CA LEU A 225 -5.76 7.42 2.60
C LEU A 225 -5.27 7.45 1.14
N VAL A 226 -5.99 6.85 0.19
CA VAL A 226 -5.63 6.87 -1.24
C VAL A 226 -5.51 8.31 -1.75
N ALA A 227 -6.50 9.16 -1.47
CA ALA A 227 -6.47 10.57 -1.87
C ALA A 227 -5.29 11.34 -1.25
N TYR A 228 -4.92 11.00 0.00
CA TYR A 228 -3.85 11.65 0.74
C TYR A 228 -2.44 11.15 0.38
N LEU A 229 -2.28 9.95 -0.17
CA LEU A 229 -0.98 9.33 -0.49
C LEU A 229 0.00 10.29 -1.19
N PRO A 230 -0.35 11.01 -2.26
CA PRO A 230 0.59 11.88 -2.97
C PRO A 230 1.07 13.08 -2.15
N TYR A 231 0.30 13.48 -1.14
CA TYR A 231 0.59 14.64 -0.29
C TYR A 231 1.34 14.29 0.98
N SER A 232 1.43 13.00 1.28
CA SER A 232 2.03 12.46 2.50
C SER A 232 3.45 11.94 2.28
N LYS A 233 4.10 11.58 3.38
CA LYS A 233 5.38 10.84 3.36
C LYS A 233 5.25 9.46 2.70
N LEU A 234 4.04 8.87 2.64
CA LEU A 234 3.82 7.58 1.98
C LEU A 234 4.07 7.64 0.48
N PHE A 235 4.13 8.83 -0.12
CA PHE A 235 4.50 8.96 -1.53
C PHE A 235 5.86 8.36 -1.88
N HIS A 236 6.74 8.16 -0.88
CA HIS A 236 8.02 7.45 -1.09
C HIS A 236 7.84 6.03 -1.65
N MET A 237 6.67 5.40 -1.46
CA MET A 237 6.35 4.08 -2.03
C MET A 237 6.41 4.08 -3.56
N PHE A 238 6.13 5.22 -4.19
CA PHE A 238 6.24 5.45 -5.64
C PHE A 238 7.59 6.08 -6.00
N ALA A 239 8.04 7.05 -5.21
CA ALA A 239 9.27 7.78 -5.45
C ALA A 239 10.53 6.90 -5.34
N SER A 240 10.60 6.01 -4.35
CA SER A 240 11.77 5.16 -4.14
C SER A 240 11.99 4.16 -5.28
N PRO A 241 10.99 3.38 -5.73
CA PRO A 241 11.14 2.55 -6.92
C PRO A 241 11.53 3.34 -8.18
N ALA A 242 10.93 4.52 -8.37
CA ALA A 242 11.29 5.39 -9.50
C ALA A 242 12.77 5.84 -9.41
N THR A 243 13.23 6.23 -8.23
CA THR A 243 14.63 6.60 -8.00
C THR A 243 15.56 5.41 -8.23
N ILE A 244 15.24 4.22 -7.71
CA ILE A 244 16.02 3.00 -7.94
C ILE A 244 16.12 2.70 -9.45
N ALA A 245 15.01 2.81 -10.18
CA ALA A 245 14.98 2.56 -11.62
C ALA A 245 15.83 3.55 -12.41
N ILE A 246 15.82 4.83 -12.01
CA ILE A 246 16.60 5.89 -12.65
C ILE A 246 18.10 5.75 -12.34
N SER A 247 18.44 5.35 -11.10
CA SER A 247 19.82 5.24 -10.61
C SER A 247 20.46 3.88 -10.90
N ALA A 248 19.71 2.92 -11.46
CA ALA A 248 20.25 1.60 -11.80
C ALA A 248 21.37 1.75 -12.85
N PRO A 249 22.56 1.13 -12.63
CA PRO A 249 23.67 1.25 -13.54
C PRO A 249 23.34 0.72 -14.94
N THR A 250 23.93 1.31 -15.94
CA THR A 250 23.88 0.79 -17.30
C THR A 250 24.82 -0.43 -17.42
N VAL A 251 24.61 -1.27 -18.42
CA VAL A 251 25.49 -2.43 -18.69
C VAL A 251 26.96 -1.97 -18.85
N ALA A 252 27.19 -0.82 -19.48
CA ALA A 252 28.54 -0.25 -19.64
C ALA A 252 29.17 0.12 -18.29
N GLU A 253 28.40 0.70 -17.37
CA GLU A 253 28.87 1.04 -16.02
C GLU A 253 29.11 -0.21 -15.17
N GLU A 254 28.28 -1.25 -15.31
CA GLU A 254 28.48 -2.55 -14.67
C GLU A 254 29.78 -3.21 -15.15
N VAL A 255 30.03 -3.21 -16.47
CA VAL A 255 31.26 -3.77 -17.06
C VAL A 255 32.49 -2.99 -16.65
N ALA A 256 32.42 -1.65 -16.62
CA ALA A 256 33.51 -0.79 -16.19
C ALA A 256 33.87 -0.93 -14.69
N ALA A 257 32.89 -1.35 -13.86
CA ALA A 257 33.11 -1.56 -12.42
C ALA A 257 33.65 -2.97 -12.08
N TRP A 258 33.86 -3.85 -13.06
CA TRP A 258 34.46 -5.17 -12.83
C TRP A 258 35.98 -4.99 -12.63
N PRO A 259 36.59 -5.55 -11.57
CA PRO A 259 38.04 -5.56 -11.40
C PRO A 259 38.66 -6.28 -12.61
N GLN A 260 39.62 -5.61 -13.28
CA GLN A 260 40.45 -6.21 -14.31
C GLN A 260 41.50 -7.13 -13.67
#